data_1606e4f60ec245705c5eaec38a42b3c3
#
_entry.id   1606e4f60ec245705c5eaec38a42b3c3
#
_cell.length_a   1.000
_cell.length_b   1.000
_cell.length_c   1.000
_cell.angle_alpha   90.00
_cell.angle_beta   90.00
_cell.angle_gamma   90.00
#
_symmetry.space_group_name_H-M   'P 1'
#
loop_
_entity.id
_entity.type
_entity.pdbx_description
1 polymer ?
#
loop_
_entity_poly.entity_id
_entity_poly.type
_entity_poly.pdbx_seq_one_letter_code
_entity_poly.pdbx_strand_id
1 'polypeptide(L)'
;EGWRIDKRLQTKYLDERIDDPKAALRAALAKKAQGVPWSIGVCCNATELLAVVRDAGVVPDLLTDQTSAHDMLIGYVPDGMTVAAAKALRERDPKAYLRESSRTVAKHVSLMLDLQERGAVTFDYGNNIRTEAREAGVAEAFRIKGFIPEYIRPLFCEGRGPFRWVALSGDPRDIARTDRLALTMFGDNASLRTWLEKAQQKIAFQGLPARILWLGYGERARFGLAVNELVAKGEVSAPIVFGRDHLDCGSVASPYRETEAMADGSDAIADWPLLNAMLNVASGATWVSIHHGTLRLRQAEGLRQLLR
;
A
#
# COMPACT_ATOMS: atom_id res chain seq x y z
N GLU A 1 1.87 -7.91 14.76
CA GLU A 1 2.38 -9.29 15.01
C GLU A 1 3.88 -9.32 14.74
N GLY A 2 4.67 -9.73 15.75
CA GLY A 2 6.13 -9.71 15.70
C GLY A 2 6.74 -10.45 14.50
N TRP A 3 6.17 -11.60 14.13
CA TRP A 3 6.67 -12.39 13.00
C TRP A 3 6.68 -11.65 11.66
N ARG A 4 5.78 -10.66 11.48
CA ARG A 4 5.77 -9.82 10.27
C ARG A 4 6.95 -8.85 10.25
N ILE A 5 7.36 -8.37 11.41
CA ILE A 5 8.57 -7.54 11.56
C ILE A 5 9.80 -8.39 11.29
N ASP A 6 9.87 -9.58 11.90
CA ASP A 6 11.00 -10.51 11.72
C ASP A 6 11.19 -10.89 10.26
N LYS A 7 10.08 -11.14 9.53
CA LYS A 7 10.15 -11.41 8.09
C LYS A 7 10.68 -10.20 7.31
N ARG A 8 10.33 -8.98 7.67
CA ARG A 8 10.83 -7.77 7.01
C ARG A 8 12.32 -7.54 7.28
N LEU A 9 12.81 -7.88 8.46
CA LEU A 9 14.24 -7.88 8.76
C LEU A 9 14.99 -8.88 7.88
N GLN A 10 14.48 -10.12 7.76
CA GLN A 10 15.07 -11.15 6.90
C GLN A 10 15.14 -10.73 5.43
N THR A 11 14.14 -10.00 4.94
CA THR A 11 14.04 -9.54 3.56
C THR A 11 14.60 -8.13 3.34
N LYS A 12 15.25 -7.56 4.35
CA LYS A 12 15.91 -6.24 4.31
C LYS A 12 14.97 -5.06 4.02
N TYR A 13 13.68 -5.20 4.37
CA TYR A 13 12.72 -4.10 4.34
C TYR A 13 12.70 -3.27 5.63
N LEU A 14 13.32 -3.79 6.69
CA LEU A 14 13.57 -3.09 7.95
C LEU A 14 15.02 -3.30 8.36
N ASP A 15 15.58 -2.28 9.00
CA ASP A 15 16.94 -2.32 9.52
C ASP A 15 16.96 -2.84 10.96
N GLU A 16 15.95 -2.51 11.78
CA GLU A 16 15.94 -2.81 13.20
C GLU A 16 14.52 -3.06 13.74
N ARG A 17 14.41 -3.86 14.79
CA ARG A 17 13.20 -4.04 15.60
C ARG A 17 13.45 -3.52 17.02
N ILE A 18 12.57 -2.63 17.50
CA ILE A 18 12.55 -2.14 18.86
C ILE A 18 11.11 -2.15 19.36
N ASP A 19 10.77 -3.06 20.27
CA ASP A 19 9.37 -3.27 20.68
C ASP A 19 8.85 -2.22 21.70
N ASP A 20 9.74 -1.50 22.41
CA ASP A 20 9.35 -0.35 23.24
C ASP A 20 9.17 0.92 22.37
N PRO A 21 7.93 1.49 22.26
CA PRO A 21 7.68 2.66 21.42
C PRO A 21 8.52 3.89 21.80
N LYS A 22 8.81 4.10 23.09
CA LYS A 22 9.63 5.21 23.57
C LYS A 22 11.09 5.05 23.17
N ALA A 23 11.63 3.84 23.31
CA ALA A 23 12.99 3.52 22.87
C ALA A 23 13.12 3.63 21.34
N ALA A 24 12.11 3.14 20.59
CA ALA A 24 12.07 3.26 19.14
C ALA A 24 12.06 4.72 18.67
N LEU A 25 11.27 5.58 19.31
CA LEU A 25 11.24 7.01 19.00
C LEU A 25 12.61 7.66 19.25
N ARG A 26 13.23 7.38 20.40
CA ARG A 26 14.58 7.90 20.71
C ARG A 26 15.62 7.45 19.69
N ALA A 27 15.60 6.17 19.29
CA ALA A 27 16.51 5.63 18.29
C ALA A 27 16.31 6.29 16.93
N ALA A 28 15.05 6.46 16.50
CA ALA A 28 14.71 7.12 15.23
C ALA A 28 15.21 8.58 15.20
N LEU A 29 15.00 9.34 16.29
CA LEU A 29 15.46 10.72 16.40
C LEU A 29 17.01 10.81 16.42
N ALA A 30 17.69 9.89 17.08
CA ALA A 30 19.15 9.81 17.07
C ALA A 30 19.71 9.53 15.67
N LYS A 31 19.09 8.62 14.91
CA LYS A 31 19.46 8.33 13.51
C LYS A 31 19.18 9.53 12.60
N LYS A 32 18.03 10.20 12.77
CA LYS A 32 17.71 11.44 12.04
C LYS A 32 18.75 12.53 12.28
N ALA A 33 19.15 12.74 13.53
CA ALA A 33 20.18 13.72 13.89
C ALA A 33 21.56 13.41 13.28
N GLN A 34 21.86 12.13 13.06
CA GLN A 34 23.09 11.68 12.40
C GLN A 34 23.01 11.73 10.87
N GLY A 35 21.84 12.05 10.29
CA GLY A 35 21.62 11.98 8.84
C GLY A 35 21.64 10.56 8.27
N VAL A 36 21.44 9.54 9.11
CA VAL A 36 21.48 8.13 8.72
C VAL A 36 20.06 7.65 8.41
N PRO A 37 19.74 7.25 7.15
CA PRO A 37 18.48 6.60 6.84
C PRO A 37 18.35 5.27 7.59
N TRP A 38 17.30 5.13 8.41
CA TRP A 38 17.11 3.96 9.24
C TRP A 38 15.62 3.64 9.43
N SER A 39 15.25 2.40 9.22
CA SER A 39 13.87 1.95 9.37
C SER A 39 13.70 1.08 10.60
N ILE A 40 12.75 1.44 11.48
CA ILE A 40 12.50 0.75 12.76
C ILE A 40 11.08 0.17 12.76
N GLY A 41 11.00 -1.14 13.01
CA GLY A 41 9.73 -1.84 13.24
C GLY A 41 9.40 -1.88 14.73
N VAL A 42 8.17 -1.47 15.08
CA VAL A 42 7.67 -1.49 16.46
C VAL A 42 6.42 -2.38 16.52
N CYS A 43 6.38 -3.34 17.44
CA CYS A 43 5.23 -4.23 17.60
C CYS A 43 4.30 -3.70 18.72
N CYS A 44 3.48 -2.72 18.40
CA CYS A 44 2.48 -2.14 19.30
C CYS A 44 1.20 -1.76 18.55
N ASN A 45 0.19 -1.28 19.26
CA ASN A 45 -0.95 -0.64 18.62
C ASN A 45 -0.54 0.74 18.09
N ALA A 46 -1.08 1.15 16.93
CA ALA A 46 -0.77 2.45 16.34
C ALA A 46 -1.13 3.61 17.28
N THR A 47 -2.23 3.48 18.03
CA THR A 47 -2.63 4.50 19.02
C THR A 47 -1.61 4.68 20.14
N GLU A 48 -0.92 3.62 20.52
CA GLU A 48 0.14 3.65 21.52
C GLU A 48 1.38 4.41 21.00
N LEU A 49 1.82 4.06 19.79
CA LEU A 49 2.96 4.75 19.17
C LEU A 49 2.67 6.24 18.93
N LEU A 50 1.50 6.56 18.37
CA LEU A 50 1.12 7.95 18.09
C LEU A 50 0.99 8.78 19.37
N ALA A 51 0.47 8.20 20.45
CA ALA A 51 0.43 8.86 21.75
C ALA A 51 1.84 9.17 22.28
N VAL A 52 2.77 8.21 22.17
CA VAL A 52 4.18 8.44 22.57
C VAL A 52 4.83 9.56 21.75
N VAL A 53 4.60 9.58 20.43
CA VAL A 53 5.14 10.64 19.54
C VAL A 53 4.57 12.02 19.94
N ARG A 54 3.23 12.10 20.10
CA ARG A 54 2.54 13.33 20.50
C ARG A 54 3.02 13.85 21.87
N ASP A 55 3.08 12.96 22.85
CA ASP A 55 3.40 13.32 24.25
C ASP A 55 4.89 13.71 24.41
N ALA A 56 5.74 13.21 23.52
CA ALA A 56 7.14 13.66 23.42
C ALA A 56 7.30 15.03 22.72
N GLY A 57 6.22 15.65 22.25
CA GLY A 57 6.25 16.91 21.49
C GLY A 57 6.90 16.78 20.11
N VAL A 58 7.01 15.57 19.58
CA VAL A 58 7.61 15.31 18.27
C VAL A 58 6.54 15.41 17.20
N VAL A 59 6.83 16.15 16.13
CA VAL A 59 6.01 16.23 14.93
C VAL A 59 6.74 15.47 13.82
N PRO A 60 6.18 14.36 13.30
CA PRO A 60 6.77 13.66 12.17
C PRO A 60 6.65 14.50 10.91
N ASP A 61 7.63 14.42 10.01
CA ASP A 61 7.57 15.12 8.71
C ASP A 61 6.42 14.57 7.86
N LEU A 62 6.22 13.23 7.89
CA LEU A 62 5.13 12.53 7.21
C LEU A 62 4.44 11.56 8.19
N LEU A 63 3.12 11.54 8.14
CA LEU A 63 2.30 10.60 8.90
C LEU A 63 1.28 9.94 7.98
N THR A 64 1.29 8.62 7.91
CA THR A 64 0.32 7.87 7.11
C THR A 64 -0.16 6.62 7.84
N ASP A 65 -1.34 6.16 7.47
CA ASP A 65 -1.92 4.91 7.96
C ASP A 65 -2.05 3.87 6.84
N GLN A 66 -1.74 2.63 7.15
CA GLN A 66 -1.95 1.48 6.28
C GLN A 66 -2.61 0.31 7.01
N THR A 67 -3.33 0.60 8.09
CA THR A 67 -4.08 -0.40 8.86
C THR A 67 -5.24 -0.96 8.04
N SER A 68 -5.48 -2.27 8.11
CA SER A 68 -6.57 -2.93 7.37
C SER A 68 -7.93 -2.63 7.99
N ALA A 69 -8.39 -1.38 7.90
CA ALA A 69 -9.69 -0.94 8.43
C ALA A 69 -10.88 -1.26 7.52
N HIS A 70 -10.68 -1.97 6.41
CA HIS A 70 -11.77 -2.48 5.56
C HIS A 70 -12.67 -3.49 6.27
N ASP A 71 -12.09 -4.27 7.17
CA ASP A 71 -12.79 -5.24 8.00
C ASP A 71 -12.39 -5.02 9.46
N MET A 72 -13.27 -4.35 10.20
CA MET A 72 -13.04 -4.00 11.60
C MET A 72 -13.07 -5.21 12.52
N LEU A 73 -13.61 -6.34 12.07
CA LEU A 73 -13.66 -7.58 12.85
C LEU A 73 -12.33 -8.35 12.78
N ILE A 74 -11.67 -8.37 11.60
CA ILE A 74 -10.49 -9.20 11.36
C ILE A 74 -9.22 -8.36 11.21
N GLY A 75 -9.32 -7.22 10.55
CA GLY A 75 -8.18 -6.40 10.16
C GLY A 75 -7.68 -5.42 11.21
N TYR A 76 -8.40 -5.20 12.29
CA TYR A 76 -8.08 -4.18 13.30
C TYR A 76 -8.07 -4.77 14.72
N VAL A 77 -7.00 -4.54 15.48
CA VAL A 77 -6.88 -4.98 16.87
C VAL A 77 -7.22 -3.83 17.81
N PRO A 78 -8.19 -3.98 18.73
CA PRO A 78 -8.53 -2.93 19.69
C PRO A 78 -7.36 -2.53 20.60
N ASP A 79 -7.29 -1.25 20.91
CA ASP A 79 -6.30 -0.66 21.83
C ASP A 79 -6.46 -1.21 23.24
N GLY A 80 -5.34 -1.45 23.92
CA GLY A 80 -5.30 -2.03 25.27
C GLY A 80 -5.49 -3.55 25.31
N MET A 81 -5.54 -4.22 24.15
CA MET A 81 -5.67 -5.68 24.08
C MET A 81 -4.43 -6.33 23.50
N THR A 82 -4.04 -7.47 24.06
CA THR A 82 -3.12 -8.37 23.38
C THR A 82 -3.83 -9.05 22.20
N VAL A 83 -3.06 -9.52 21.20
CA VAL A 83 -3.63 -10.26 20.07
C VAL A 83 -4.44 -11.48 20.52
N ALA A 84 -3.99 -12.17 21.55
CA ALA A 84 -4.69 -13.33 22.12
C ALA A 84 -6.04 -12.92 22.76
N ALA A 85 -6.05 -11.85 23.58
CA ALA A 85 -7.27 -11.34 24.19
C ALA A 85 -8.26 -10.82 23.14
N ALA A 86 -7.77 -10.13 22.13
CA ALA A 86 -8.56 -9.63 21.01
C ALA A 86 -9.20 -10.79 20.22
N LYS A 87 -8.44 -11.86 19.94
CA LYS A 87 -8.97 -13.06 19.29
C LYS A 87 -10.06 -13.73 20.12
N ALA A 88 -9.83 -13.91 21.42
CA ALA A 88 -10.81 -14.51 22.33
C ALA A 88 -12.11 -13.68 22.43
N LEU A 89 -11.99 -12.34 22.48
CA LEU A 89 -13.15 -11.45 22.47
C LEU A 89 -13.93 -11.57 21.15
N ARG A 90 -13.22 -11.57 20.02
CA ARG A 90 -13.83 -11.69 18.70
C ARG A 90 -14.64 -12.98 18.53
N GLU A 91 -14.11 -14.10 19.02
CA GLU A 91 -14.79 -15.40 18.97
C GLU A 91 -15.99 -15.46 19.90
N ARG A 92 -15.88 -14.88 21.10
CA ARG A 92 -16.93 -14.90 22.12
C ARG A 92 -18.05 -13.89 21.87
N ASP A 93 -17.69 -12.64 21.53
CA ASP A 93 -18.64 -11.55 21.32
C ASP A 93 -18.14 -10.62 20.18
N PRO A 94 -18.45 -10.97 18.92
CA PRO A 94 -18.07 -10.15 17.76
C PRO A 94 -18.60 -8.72 17.83
N LYS A 95 -19.77 -8.50 18.43
CA LYS A 95 -20.37 -7.15 18.57
C LYS A 95 -19.57 -6.29 19.54
N ALA A 96 -19.18 -6.85 20.68
CA ALA A 96 -18.29 -6.15 21.61
C ALA A 96 -16.95 -5.85 20.97
N TYR A 97 -16.38 -6.79 20.20
CA TYR A 97 -15.14 -6.56 19.45
C TYR A 97 -15.25 -5.39 18.51
N LEU A 98 -16.32 -5.31 17.70
CA LEU A 98 -16.56 -4.21 16.77
C LEU A 98 -16.69 -2.86 17.48
N ARG A 99 -17.36 -2.80 18.65
CA ARG A 99 -17.44 -1.57 19.46
C ARG A 99 -16.03 -1.10 19.90
N GLU A 100 -15.20 -2.02 20.39
CA GLU A 100 -13.84 -1.71 20.82
C GLU A 100 -12.94 -1.31 19.65
N SER A 101 -13.10 -1.94 18.51
CA SER A 101 -12.42 -1.54 17.27
C SER A 101 -12.80 -0.13 16.83
N SER A 102 -14.12 0.19 16.82
CA SER A 102 -14.62 1.54 16.49
C SER A 102 -14.07 2.60 17.44
N ARG A 103 -14.11 2.34 18.77
CA ARG A 103 -13.50 3.23 19.78
C ARG A 103 -12.02 3.48 19.50
N THR A 104 -11.31 2.43 19.14
CA THR A 104 -9.86 2.51 18.88
C THR A 104 -9.56 3.27 17.60
N VAL A 105 -10.33 3.06 16.53
CA VAL A 105 -10.19 3.81 15.27
C VAL A 105 -10.45 5.29 15.48
N ALA A 106 -11.49 5.64 16.25
CA ALA A 106 -11.76 7.04 16.61
C ALA A 106 -10.54 7.67 17.32
N LYS A 107 -9.95 6.99 18.30
CA LYS A 107 -8.73 7.44 18.98
C LYS A 107 -7.55 7.56 18.02
N HIS A 108 -7.36 6.57 17.13
CA HIS A 108 -6.28 6.55 16.16
C HIS A 108 -6.33 7.78 15.24
N VAL A 109 -7.46 8.01 14.60
CA VAL A 109 -7.63 9.15 13.68
C VAL A 109 -7.58 10.48 14.42
N SER A 110 -8.10 10.57 15.65
CA SER A 110 -7.97 11.79 16.47
C SER A 110 -6.51 12.12 16.78
N LEU A 111 -5.67 11.13 17.06
CA LEU A 111 -4.22 11.33 17.25
C LEU A 111 -3.53 11.76 15.94
N MET A 112 -3.94 11.21 14.80
CA MET A 112 -3.42 11.65 13.49
C MET A 112 -3.80 13.10 13.19
N LEU A 113 -5.03 13.52 13.51
CA LEU A 113 -5.50 14.90 13.36
C LEU A 113 -4.74 15.87 14.27
N ASP A 114 -4.49 15.50 15.52
CA ASP A 114 -3.69 16.31 16.46
C ASP A 114 -2.25 16.52 15.92
N LEU A 115 -1.61 15.48 15.42
CA LEU A 115 -0.28 15.59 14.80
C LEU A 115 -0.31 16.40 13.50
N GLN A 116 -1.38 16.30 12.70
CA GLN A 116 -1.60 17.11 11.52
C GLN A 116 -1.71 18.60 11.87
N GLU A 117 -2.47 18.93 12.92
CA GLU A 117 -2.61 20.32 13.42
C GLU A 117 -1.28 20.89 13.88
N ARG A 118 -0.39 20.05 14.38
CA ARG A 118 0.97 20.44 14.78
C ARG A 118 1.94 20.57 13.60
N GLY A 119 1.52 20.24 12.38
CA GLY A 119 2.29 20.43 11.16
C GLY A 119 2.77 19.16 10.47
N ALA A 120 2.37 17.97 10.91
CA ALA A 120 2.68 16.75 10.18
C ALA A 120 1.92 16.71 8.85
N VAL A 121 2.60 16.42 7.74
CA VAL A 121 1.94 16.10 6.47
C VAL A 121 1.28 14.74 6.61
N THR A 122 -0.06 14.75 6.71
CA THR A 122 -0.84 13.56 7.06
C THR A 122 -1.74 13.13 5.92
N PHE A 123 -1.71 11.85 5.57
CA PHE A 123 -2.59 11.26 4.55
C PHE A 123 -2.97 9.82 4.88
N ASP A 124 -4.14 9.41 4.40
CA ASP A 124 -4.64 8.04 4.47
C ASP A 124 -4.19 7.26 3.22
N TYR A 125 -3.62 6.09 3.42
CA TYR A 125 -3.21 5.20 2.32
C TYR A 125 -4.38 4.44 1.66
N GLY A 126 -5.63 4.78 1.99
CA GLY A 126 -6.82 4.22 1.35
C GLY A 126 -7.28 2.90 1.96
N ASN A 127 -7.20 2.77 3.28
CA ASN A 127 -7.60 1.56 4.00
C ASN A 127 -8.94 1.71 4.73
N ASN A 128 -9.74 2.70 4.36
CA ASN A 128 -11.07 2.95 4.90
C ASN A 128 -11.11 3.50 6.36
N ILE A 129 -9.96 3.82 6.96
CA ILE A 129 -9.88 4.24 8.36
C ILE A 129 -10.64 5.54 8.63
N ARG A 130 -10.66 6.48 7.67
CA ARG A 130 -11.38 7.75 7.79
C ARG A 130 -12.88 7.56 7.85
N THR A 131 -13.42 6.65 7.05
CA THR A 131 -14.86 6.31 7.05
C THR A 131 -15.24 5.69 8.39
N GLU A 132 -14.45 4.72 8.87
CA GLU A 132 -14.67 4.08 10.17
C GLU A 132 -14.64 5.07 11.33
N ALA A 133 -13.65 5.99 11.30
CA ALA A 133 -13.51 7.02 12.32
C ALA A 133 -14.70 8.00 12.30
N ARG A 134 -15.18 8.42 11.13
CA ARG A 134 -16.35 9.28 10.99
C ARG A 134 -17.61 8.59 11.53
N GLU A 135 -17.82 7.34 11.21
CA GLU A 135 -18.92 6.54 11.75
C GLU A 135 -18.80 6.35 13.27
N ALA A 136 -17.59 6.34 13.80
CA ALA A 136 -17.31 6.30 15.23
C ALA A 136 -17.36 7.68 15.92
N GLY A 137 -17.80 8.74 15.21
CA GLY A 137 -18.04 10.06 15.77
C GLY A 137 -16.93 11.10 15.56
N VAL A 138 -15.87 10.80 14.81
CA VAL A 138 -14.81 11.77 14.46
C VAL A 138 -15.24 12.55 13.22
N ALA A 139 -15.98 13.64 13.40
CA ALA A 139 -16.54 14.46 12.31
C ALA A 139 -15.47 14.93 11.31
N GLU A 140 -14.30 15.30 11.83
CA GLU A 140 -13.17 15.88 11.08
C GLU A 140 -12.27 14.82 10.38
N ALA A 141 -12.64 13.52 10.37
CA ALA A 141 -11.79 12.44 9.87
C ALA A 141 -11.29 12.69 8.42
N PHE A 142 -12.12 13.31 7.58
CA PHE A 142 -11.79 13.61 6.18
C PHE A 142 -10.96 14.89 5.97
N ARG A 143 -10.54 15.59 7.04
CA ARG A 143 -9.44 16.57 6.95
C ARG A 143 -8.12 15.91 6.60
N ILE A 144 -7.97 14.63 6.99
CA ILE A 144 -6.87 13.78 6.49
C ILE A 144 -7.20 13.42 5.05
N LYS A 145 -6.34 13.79 4.12
CA LYS A 145 -6.55 13.54 2.70
C LYS A 145 -6.20 12.11 2.30
N GLY A 146 -6.79 11.62 1.21
CA GLY A 146 -6.42 10.35 0.60
C GLY A 146 -5.15 10.49 -0.24
N PHE A 147 -4.28 9.49 -0.23
CA PHE A 147 -3.04 9.53 -1.01
C PHE A 147 -3.28 9.47 -2.53
N ILE A 148 -4.37 8.88 -2.98
CA ILE A 148 -4.68 8.80 -4.41
C ILE A 148 -4.91 10.19 -5.02
N PRO A 149 -5.87 11.01 -4.53
CA PRO A 149 -6.07 12.35 -5.08
C PRO A 149 -4.85 13.26 -4.91
N GLU A 150 -4.09 13.13 -3.81
CA GLU A 150 -2.97 14.02 -3.51
C GLU A 150 -1.70 13.69 -4.31
N TYR A 151 -1.36 12.39 -4.48
CA TYR A 151 -0.05 12.00 -4.99
C TYR A 151 -0.10 11.10 -6.23
N ILE A 152 -1.16 10.32 -6.40
CA ILE A 152 -1.20 9.29 -7.45
C ILE A 152 -1.94 9.77 -8.68
N ARG A 153 -3.10 10.40 -8.52
CA ARG A 153 -3.91 10.90 -9.63
C ARG A 153 -3.16 11.89 -10.55
N PRO A 154 -2.35 12.83 -10.04
CA PRO A 154 -1.54 13.67 -10.91
C PRO A 154 -0.63 12.87 -11.85
N LEU A 155 -0.01 11.80 -11.37
CA LEU A 155 0.83 10.94 -12.19
C LEU A 155 0.01 10.17 -13.24
N PHE A 156 -1.20 9.72 -12.90
CA PHE A 156 -2.10 9.08 -13.85
C PHE A 156 -2.55 10.05 -14.94
N CYS A 157 -2.80 11.31 -14.59
CA CYS A 157 -3.14 12.36 -15.57
C CYS A 157 -1.99 12.65 -16.55
N GLU A 158 -0.74 12.42 -16.14
CA GLU A 158 0.44 12.48 -16.99
C GLU A 158 0.67 11.18 -17.81
N GLY A 159 -0.23 10.22 -17.72
CA GLY A 159 -0.11 8.92 -18.38
C GLY A 159 0.92 7.97 -17.73
N ARG A 160 1.34 8.23 -16.50
CA ARG A 160 2.28 7.41 -15.74
C ARG A 160 1.55 6.46 -14.81
N GLY A 161 1.97 5.21 -14.77
CA GLY A 161 1.37 4.23 -13.88
C GLY A 161 2.31 3.10 -13.47
N PRO A 162 1.99 2.38 -12.39
CA PRO A 162 2.78 1.27 -11.91
C PRO A 162 2.72 0.10 -12.89
N PHE A 163 3.88 -0.52 -13.08
CA PHE A 163 4.09 -1.62 -14.00
C PHE A 163 5.00 -2.65 -13.35
N ARG A 164 4.56 -3.90 -13.31
CA ARG A 164 5.28 -4.99 -12.64
C ARG A 164 5.66 -6.08 -13.62
N TRP A 165 6.81 -6.73 -13.37
CA TRP A 165 7.16 -7.96 -14.05
C TRP A 165 7.81 -8.96 -13.10
N VAL A 166 7.70 -10.23 -13.46
CA VAL A 166 8.13 -11.38 -12.66
C VAL A 166 8.91 -12.33 -13.55
N ALA A 167 10.06 -12.79 -13.07
CA ALA A 167 10.85 -13.82 -13.74
C ALA A 167 10.33 -15.21 -13.36
N LEU A 168 9.74 -15.93 -14.33
CA LEU A 168 9.22 -17.27 -14.12
C LEU A 168 10.30 -18.33 -13.89
N SER A 169 11.54 -18.03 -14.26
CA SER A 169 12.71 -18.86 -13.96
C SER A 169 12.96 -19.04 -12.46
N GLY A 170 12.53 -18.09 -11.64
CA GLY A 170 12.95 -18.00 -10.24
C GLY A 170 14.38 -17.47 -10.06
N ASP A 171 15.08 -17.15 -11.14
CA ASP A 171 16.47 -16.68 -11.11
C ASP A 171 16.51 -15.13 -10.97
N PRO A 172 17.09 -14.58 -9.88
CA PRO A 172 17.30 -13.15 -9.73
C PRO A 172 18.12 -12.49 -10.84
N ARG A 173 18.97 -13.26 -11.55
CA ARG A 173 19.77 -12.74 -12.66
C ARG A 173 18.91 -12.27 -13.83
N ASP A 174 17.74 -12.87 -14.05
CA ASP A 174 16.80 -12.45 -15.09
C ASP A 174 16.20 -11.07 -14.77
N ILE A 175 15.89 -10.80 -13.48
CA ILE A 175 15.49 -9.46 -13.06
C ILE A 175 16.64 -8.45 -13.21
N ALA A 176 17.85 -8.81 -12.81
CA ALA A 176 19.01 -7.95 -13.01
C ALA A 176 19.25 -7.65 -14.49
N ARG A 177 19.00 -8.61 -15.41
CA ARG A 177 19.09 -8.41 -16.85
C ARG A 177 18.01 -7.44 -17.37
N THR A 178 16.78 -7.61 -16.94
CA THR A 178 15.67 -6.70 -17.31
C THR A 178 15.81 -5.31 -16.67
N ASP A 179 16.36 -5.20 -15.45
CA ASP A 179 16.71 -3.91 -14.84
C ASP A 179 17.73 -3.14 -15.68
N ARG A 180 18.78 -3.80 -16.17
CA ARG A 180 19.77 -3.16 -17.07
C ARG A 180 19.13 -2.68 -18.37
N LEU A 181 18.21 -3.47 -18.95
CA LEU A 181 17.46 -3.04 -20.12
C LEU A 181 16.63 -1.80 -19.81
N ALA A 182 15.92 -1.76 -18.69
CA ALA A 182 15.12 -0.62 -18.27
C ALA A 182 15.99 0.64 -18.06
N LEU A 183 17.18 0.49 -17.47
CA LEU A 183 18.16 1.57 -17.32
C LEU A 183 18.65 2.10 -18.68
N THR A 184 18.88 1.20 -19.64
CA THR A 184 19.28 1.60 -21.00
C THR A 184 18.17 2.36 -21.72
N MET A 185 16.91 1.97 -21.53
CA MET A 185 15.76 2.55 -22.23
C MET A 185 15.25 3.85 -21.59
N PHE A 186 15.34 3.96 -20.26
CA PHE A 186 14.65 5.00 -19.47
C PHE A 186 15.57 5.65 -18.42
N GLY A 187 16.87 5.42 -18.47
CA GLY A 187 17.82 5.88 -17.46
C GLY A 187 17.99 7.40 -17.37
N ASP A 188 17.46 8.17 -18.33
CA ASP A 188 17.40 9.63 -18.24
C ASP A 188 16.46 10.10 -17.12
N ASN A 189 15.50 9.29 -16.73
CA ASN A 189 14.67 9.52 -15.55
C ASN A 189 15.48 9.23 -14.28
N ALA A 190 15.90 10.29 -13.59
CA ALA A 190 16.76 10.20 -12.41
C ALA A 190 16.11 9.38 -11.26
N SER A 191 14.80 9.51 -11.06
CA SER A 191 14.07 8.77 -10.02
C SER A 191 14.04 7.27 -10.32
N LEU A 192 13.78 6.91 -11.58
CA LEU A 192 13.78 5.53 -12.05
C LEU A 192 15.18 4.90 -11.94
N ARG A 193 16.20 5.62 -12.37
CA ARG A 193 17.59 5.17 -12.25
C ARG A 193 17.96 4.91 -10.79
N THR A 194 17.75 5.89 -9.92
CA THR A 194 18.03 5.76 -8.48
C THR A 194 17.31 4.57 -7.85
N TRP A 195 16.03 4.37 -8.22
CA TRP A 195 15.26 3.23 -7.75
C TRP A 195 15.87 1.89 -8.16
N LEU A 196 16.15 1.71 -9.46
CA LEU A 196 16.67 0.44 -9.98
C LEU A 196 18.06 0.11 -9.41
N GLU A 197 18.97 1.09 -9.35
CA GLU A 197 20.31 0.92 -8.79
C GLU A 197 20.26 0.50 -7.31
N LYS A 198 19.38 1.13 -6.51
CA LYS A 198 19.21 0.77 -5.11
C LYS A 198 18.49 -0.56 -4.93
N ALA A 199 17.48 -0.84 -5.78
CA ALA A 199 16.70 -2.06 -5.69
C ALA A 199 17.56 -3.31 -5.96
N GLN A 200 18.49 -3.25 -6.91
CA GLN A 200 19.44 -4.34 -7.19
C GLN A 200 20.32 -4.68 -5.98
N GLN A 201 20.65 -3.69 -5.17
CA GLN A 201 21.56 -3.86 -4.04
C GLN A 201 20.85 -4.23 -2.74
N LYS A 202 19.64 -3.71 -2.53
CA LYS A 202 18.98 -3.72 -1.22
C LYS A 202 17.80 -4.67 -1.12
N ILE A 203 17.10 -4.97 -2.20
CA ILE A 203 15.88 -5.76 -2.13
C ILE A 203 16.18 -7.25 -2.21
N ALA A 204 15.73 -8.01 -1.21
CA ALA A 204 15.68 -9.45 -1.23
C ALA A 204 14.28 -9.92 -1.67
N PHE A 205 14.23 -10.85 -2.64
CA PHE A 205 12.97 -11.39 -3.12
C PHE A 205 12.33 -12.33 -2.09
N GLN A 206 11.03 -12.23 -1.90
CA GLN A 206 10.26 -13.09 -0.97
C GLN A 206 9.57 -14.27 -1.67
N GLY A 207 9.61 -14.30 -2.98
CA GLY A 207 9.01 -15.33 -3.83
C GLY A 207 9.72 -15.30 -5.17
N LEU A 208 8.98 -15.46 -6.26
CA LEU A 208 9.57 -15.27 -7.58
C LEU A 208 10.18 -13.87 -7.71
N PRO A 209 11.37 -13.75 -8.28
CA PRO A 209 12.01 -12.46 -8.49
C PRO A 209 11.12 -11.54 -9.32
N ALA A 210 10.92 -10.31 -8.84
CA ALA A 210 10.00 -9.36 -9.44
C ALA A 210 10.53 -7.93 -9.34
N ARG A 211 10.03 -7.06 -10.20
CA ARG A 211 10.32 -5.62 -10.18
C ARG A 211 9.08 -4.81 -10.46
N ILE A 212 9.08 -3.58 -10.00
CA ILE A 212 8.07 -2.57 -10.30
C ILE A 212 8.75 -1.29 -10.77
N LEU A 213 8.16 -0.63 -11.77
CA LEU A 213 8.49 0.72 -12.19
C LEU A 213 7.22 1.54 -12.40
N TRP A 214 7.39 2.85 -12.44
CA TRP A 214 6.39 3.77 -12.96
C TRP A 214 6.81 4.18 -14.37
N LEU A 215 6.09 3.66 -15.37
CA LEU A 215 6.36 3.91 -16.77
C LEU A 215 5.28 4.82 -17.38
N GLY A 216 5.69 5.64 -18.33
CA GLY A 216 4.84 6.55 -19.06
C GLY A 216 4.07 5.88 -20.19
N TYR A 217 3.24 6.69 -20.84
CA TYR A 217 2.40 6.25 -21.96
C TYR A 217 3.27 5.73 -23.12
N GLY A 218 2.96 4.53 -23.63
CA GLY A 218 3.73 3.86 -24.67
C GLY A 218 5.04 3.20 -24.20
N GLU A 219 5.60 3.58 -23.06
CA GLU A 219 6.84 3.00 -22.54
C GLU A 219 6.71 1.54 -22.16
N ARG A 220 5.55 1.14 -21.61
CA ARG A 220 5.25 -0.26 -21.25
C ARG A 220 5.31 -1.17 -22.47
N ALA A 221 4.71 -0.76 -23.58
CA ALA A 221 4.71 -1.53 -24.83
C ALA A 221 6.14 -1.69 -25.36
N ARG A 222 6.91 -0.59 -25.42
CA ARG A 222 8.31 -0.64 -25.88
C ARG A 222 9.17 -1.54 -25.00
N PHE A 223 9.00 -1.45 -23.68
CA PHE A 223 9.73 -2.31 -22.75
C PHE A 223 9.34 -3.77 -22.90
N GLY A 224 8.05 -4.08 -23.04
CA GLY A 224 7.56 -5.44 -23.26
C GLY A 224 8.14 -6.08 -24.53
N LEU A 225 8.16 -5.33 -25.64
CA LEU A 225 8.78 -5.79 -26.89
C LEU A 225 10.28 -6.05 -26.71
N ALA A 226 11.01 -5.14 -26.08
CA ALA A 226 12.45 -5.31 -25.83
C ALA A 226 12.76 -6.51 -24.91
N VAL A 227 11.90 -6.80 -23.93
CA VAL A 227 12.04 -8.01 -23.10
C VAL A 227 11.76 -9.28 -23.90
N ASN A 228 10.78 -9.28 -24.82
CA ASN A 228 10.56 -10.40 -25.72
C ASN A 228 11.82 -10.73 -26.55
N GLU A 229 12.56 -9.71 -26.97
CA GLU A 229 13.84 -9.92 -27.66
C GLU A 229 14.90 -10.58 -26.75
N LEU A 230 14.94 -10.22 -25.45
CA LEU A 230 15.83 -10.88 -24.50
C LEU A 230 15.49 -12.38 -24.37
N VAL A 231 14.20 -12.71 -24.31
CA VAL A 231 13.73 -14.10 -24.25
C VAL A 231 14.13 -14.84 -25.54
N ALA A 232 13.87 -14.24 -26.70
CA ALA A 232 14.17 -14.85 -27.99
C ALA A 232 15.70 -15.09 -28.20
N LYS A 233 16.53 -14.24 -27.63
CA LYS A 233 18.00 -14.38 -27.67
C LYS A 233 18.56 -15.28 -26.57
N GLY A 234 17.74 -15.80 -25.67
CA GLY A 234 18.17 -16.60 -24.52
C GLY A 234 18.94 -15.80 -23.46
N GLU A 235 18.81 -14.49 -23.45
CA GLU A 235 19.48 -13.60 -22.48
C GLU A 235 18.76 -13.58 -21.12
N VAL A 236 17.54 -14.07 -21.06
CA VAL A 236 16.80 -14.47 -19.87
C VAL A 236 16.36 -15.92 -19.99
N SER A 237 16.36 -16.65 -18.88
CA SER A 237 16.29 -18.11 -18.88
C SER A 237 14.87 -18.67 -19.00
N ALA A 238 13.83 -17.84 -18.85
CA ALA A 238 12.43 -18.20 -18.99
C ALA A 238 11.58 -16.97 -19.35
N PRO A 239 10.31 -17.17 -19.75
CA PRO A 239 9.40 -16.06 -20.00
C PRO A 239 9.24 -15.12 -18.80
N ILE A 240 8.99 -13.85 -19.10
CA ILE A 240 8.72 -12.80 -18.11
C ILE A 240 7.22 -12.53 -18.12
N VAL A 241 6.58 -12.57 -16.95
CA VAL A 241 5.17 -12.16 -16.80
C VAL A 241 5.10 -10.68 -16.53
N PHE A 242 4.35 -9.97 -17.34
CA PHE A 242 4.03 -8.55 -17.12
C PHE A 242 2.63 -8.45 -16.53
N GLY A 243 2.49 -7.58 -15.52
CA GLY A 243 1.22 -7.29 -14.88
C GLY A 243 1.09 -5.81 -14.55
N ARG A 244 -0.15 -5.36 -14.46
CA ARG A 244 -0.46 -4.03 -13.94
C ARG A 244 -0.54 -4.10 -12.42
N ASP A 245 -0.21 -3.01 -11.77
CA ASP A 245 -0.55 -2.84 -10.36
C ASP A 245 -2.07 -2.60 -10.23
N HIS A 246 -2.68 -3.15 -9.17
CA HIS A 246 -4.09 -2.92 -8.89
C HIS A 246 -4.43 -1.46 -8.56
N LEU A 247 -3.44 -0.60 -8.32
CA LEU A 247 -3.61 0.85 -8.17
C LEU A 247 -3.75 1.60 -9.51
N ASP A 248 -3.62 0.93 -10.66
CA ASP A 248 -3.84 1.58 -11.95
C ASP A 248 -5.27 2.10 -12.06
N CYS A 249 -5.43 3.36 -12.45
CA CYS A 249 -6.72 3.95 -12.73
C CYS A 249 -7.48 3.13 -13.76
N GLY A 250 -8.76 2.87 -13.53
CA GLY A 250 -9.57 1.96 -14.33
C GLY A 250 -9.40 0.48 -14.00
N SER A 251 -8.55 0.11 -13.01
CA SER A 251 -8.41 -1.26 -12.53
C SER A 251 -9.11 -1.50 -11.20
N VAL A 252 -9.43 -0.45 -10.48
CA VAL A 252 -10.03 -0.48 -9.13
C VAL A 252 -11.07 0.63 -8.97
N ALA A 253 -12.05 0.37 -8.12
CA ALA A 253 -13.08 1.33 -7.72
C ALA A 253 -13.39 1.14 -6.23
N SER A 254 -12.49 1.58 -5.37
CA SER A 254 -12.69 1.53 -3.92
C SER A 254 -13.20 2.87 -3.41
N PRO A 255 -14.26 2.88 -2.57
CA PRO A 255 -14.79 4.11 -1.98
C PRO A 255 -13.70 4.89 -1.24
N TYR A 256 -13.73 6.22 -1.39
CA TYR A 256 -12.78 7.14 -0.76
C TYR A 256 -11.31 6.78 -0.99
N ARG A 257 -10.99 6.19 -2.12
CA ARG A 257 -9.63 5.81 -2.51
C ARG A 257 -9.36 6.21 -3.97
N GLU A 258 -9.49 5.28 -4.92
CA GLU A 258 -9.20 5.55 -6.34
C GLU A 258 -10.19 6.54 -6.95
N THR A 259 -11.43 6.53 -6.48
CA THR A 259 -12.52 7.39 -6.96
C THR A 259 -12.82 8.57 -6.03
N GLU A 260 -12.01 8.78 -4.98
CA GLU A 260 -12.18 9.92 -4.09
C GLU A 260 -12.00 11.26 -4.82
N ALA A 261 -12.86 12.22 -4.52
CA ALA A 261 -12.83 13.58 -5.07
C ALA A 261 -12.85 13.61 -6.61
N MET A 262 -13.70 12.79 -7.22
CA MET A 262 -14.00 12.87 -8.66
C MET A 262 -14.75 14.18 -8.94
N ALA A 263 -14.46 14.81 -10.09
CA ALA A 263 -15.02 16.10 -10.47
C ALA A 263 -16.55 16.07 -10.62
N ASP A 264 -17.13 14.94 -10.99
CA ASP A 264 -18.57 14.72 -11.12
C ASP A 264 -19.25 14.28 -9.82
N GLY A 265 -18.49 14.16 -8.72
CA GLY A 265 -18.99 13.71 -7.42
C GLY A 265 -19.26 12.21 -7.32
N SER A 266 -18.97 11.43 -8.35
CA SER A 266 -19.13 9.96 -8.30
C SER A 266 -18.06 9.32 -7.43
N ASP A 267 -18.39 8.16 -6.83
CA ASP A 267 -17.48 7.33 -6.06
C ASP A 267 -17.90 5.85 -6.16
N ALA A 268 -16.94 4.94 -6.01
CA ALA A 268 -17.18 3.48 -6.01
C ALA A 268 -17.86 2.92 -7.26
N ILE A 269 -17.70 3.54 -8.42
CA ILE A 269 -18.26 3.06 -9.69
C ILE A 269 -17.39 1.94 -10.23
N ALA A 270 -17.98 0.75 -10.46
CA ALA A 270 -17.27 -0.45 -10.88
C ALA A 270 -17.25 -0.67 -12.41
N ASP A 271 -17.91 0.15 -13.21
CA ASP A 271 -18.03 -0.06 -14.66
C ASP A 271 -16.67 -0.11 -15.34
N TRP A 272 -15.80 0.86 -15.11
CA TRP A 272 -14.50 0.89 -15.78
C TRP A 272 -13.53 -0.23 -15.36
N PRO A 273 -13.45 -0.72 -14.11
CA PRO A 273 -12.65 -1.92 -13.82
C PRO A 273 -13.14 -3.14 -14.57
N LEU A 274 -14.44 -3.33 -14.71
CA LEU A 274 -15.03 -4.44 -15.45
C LEU A 274 -14.79 -4.30 -16.96
N LEU A 275 -15.03 -3.14 -17.54
CA LEU A 275 -14.73 -2.84 -18.95
C LEU A 275 -13.25 -3.02 -19.26
N ASN A 276 -12.37 -2.58 -18.38
CA ASN A 276 -10.94 -2.75 -18.52
C ASN A 276 -10.53 -4.23 -18.48
N ALA A 277 -11.12 -5.04 -17.60
CA ALA A 277 -10.88 -6.48 -17.58
C ALA A 277 -11.32 -7.14 -18.90
N MET A 278 -12.50 -6.78 -19.43
CA MET A 278 -12.99 -7.27 -20.73
C MET A 278 -12.09 -6.85 -21.89
N LEU A 279 -11.59 -5.60 -21.90
CA LEU A 279 -10.63 -5.13 -22.89
C LEU A 279 -9.33 -5.94 -22.88
N ASN A 280 -8.80 -6.25 -21.70
CA ASN A 280 -7.59 -7.07 -21.58
C ASN A 280 -7.84 -8.50 -22.11
N VAL A 281 -8.99 -9.09 -21.82
CA VAL A 281 -9.38 -10.40 -22.39
C VAL A 281 -9.48 -10.32 -23.91
N ALA A 282 -10.19 -9.34 -24.45
CA ALA A 282 -10.35 -9.15 -25.90
C ALA A 282 -9.01 -8.88 -26.60
N SER A 283 -8.07 -8.25 -25.93
CA SER A 283 -6.71 -7.98 -26.43
C SER A 283 -5.75 -9.18 -26.34
N GLY A 284 -6.23 -10.34 -25.91
CA GLY A 284 -5.45 -11.58 -25.87
C GLY A 284 -4.51 -11.70 -24.67
N ALA A 285 -4.81 -11.05 -23.54
CA ALA A 285 -4.06 -11.27 -22.31
C ALA A 285 -4.11 -12.74 -21.92
N THR A 286 -2.96 -13.32 -21.58
CA THR A 286 -2.85 -14.74 -21.19
C THR A 286 -3.51 -15.04 -19.85
N TRP A 287 -3.70 -14.03 -19.03
CA TRP A 287 -4.35 -14.14 -17.73
C TRP A 287 -5.02 -12.81 -17.35
N VAL A 288 -6.27 -12.86 -16.94
CA VAL A 288 -7.01 -11.74 -16.37
C VAL A 288 -7.75 -12.24 -15.14
N SER A 289 -7.69 -11.48 -14.06
CA SER A 289 -8.41 -11.81 -12.83
C SER A 289 -9.13 -10.59 -12.26
N ILE A 290 -10.29 -10.82 -11.68
CA ILE A 290 -11.05 -9.82 -10.93
C ILE A 290 -11.09 -10.27 -9.48
N HIS A 291 -10.67 -9.39 -8.58
CA HIS A 291 -10.65 -9.62 -7.15
C HIS A 291 -11.65 -8.71 -6.46
N HIS A 292 -12.51 -9.30 -5.64
CA HIS A 292 -13.50 -8.61 -4.82
C HIS A 292 -13.24 -8.97 -3.35
N GLY A 293 -12.10 -8.53 -2.80
CA GLY A 293 -11.55 -9.11 -1.58
C GLY A 293 -11.57 -8.23 -0.34
N THR A 294 -11.97 -6.97 -0.42
CA THR A 294 -11.82 -6.02 0.70
C THR A 294 -13.06 -5.17 0.95
N LEU A 295 -14.20 -5.50 0.34
CA LEU A 295 -15.44 -4.80 0.59
C LEU A 295 -16.13 -5.36 1.84
N ARG A 296 -16.63 -4.47 2.68
CA ARG A 296 -17.50 -4.83 3.81
C ARG A 296 -18.68 -5.69 3.35
N LEU A 297 -19.13 -6.60 4.21
CA LEU A 297 -20.36 -7.37 3.99
C LEU A 297 -21.56 -6.50 3.59
N ARG A 298 -21.67 -5.26 4.10
CA ARG A 298 -22.71 -4.30 3.73
C ARG A 298 -22.62 -3.83 2.26
N GLN A 299 -21.42 -3.69 1.72
CA GLN A 299 -21.23 -3.34 0.31
C GLN A 299 -21.47 -4.56 -0.60
N ALA A 300 -21.14 -5.77 -0.11
CA ALA A 300 -21.46 -7.02 -0.78
C ALA A 300 -22.98 -7.29 -0.82
N GLU A 301 -23.73 -6.86 0.19
CA GLU A 301 -25.20 -6.91 0.17
C GLU A 301 -25.79 -5.96 -0.87
N GLY A 302 -25.25 -4.75 -1.02
CA GLY A 302 -25.61 -3.82 -2.09
C GLY A 302 -25.34 -4.38 -3.47
N LEU A 303 -24.20 -5.04 -3.70
CA LEU A 303 -23.90 -5.71 -4.97
C LEU A 303 -24.81 -6.93 -5.23
N ARG A 304 -25.16 -7.69 -4.20
CA ARG A 304 -26.13 -8.79 -4.32
C ARG A 304 -27.55 -8.31 -4.67
N GLN A 305 -27.92 -7.10 -4.28
CA GLN A 305 -29.19 -6.48 -4.69
C GLN A 305 -29.16 -5.97 -6.13
N LEU A 306 -28.01 -5.57 -6.64
CA LEU A 306 -27.84 -5.13 -8.04
C LEU A 306 -27.75 -6.31 -9.03
N LEU A 307 -27.38 -7.50 -8.54
CA LEU A 307 -27.26 -8.73 -9.35
C LEU A 307 -28.48 -9.64 -9.26
N ARG A 308 -29.55 -9.24 -8.57
CA ARG A 308 -30.89 -9.85 -8.57
C ARG A 308 -31.85 -9.07 -9.46
#